data_902d3e7bbf3a5e96ef70dc8d6e01a913
#
_entry.id   902d3e7bbf3a5e96ef70dc8d6e01a913
#
_cell.length_a   1.000
_cell.length_b   1.000
_cell.length_c   1.000
_cell.angle_alpha   90.00
_cell.angle_beta   90.00
_cell.angle_gamma   90.00
#
_symmetry.space_group_name_H-M   'P 1'
#
loop_
_entity.id
_entity.type
_entity.pdbx_description
1 polymer ?
#
loop_
_entity_poly.entity_id
_entity_poly.type
_entity_poly.pdbx_seq_one_letter_code
_entity_poly.pdbx_strand_id
1 'polypeptide(L)'
;MGSSTISEYPVVAGGLVAKINPQANPEHVCLLGCGVTTGIGAVHNTAKVQEGDSVAVFGLGGIGLAVIQGARQAKAGRIIAIDTNPSKFELARQFGATDCVNPKDFDAPIQQVIVEMTGWGVDHSFECIGNVHVMRAALECAHRGWGQS
;
A
#
# COMPACT_ATOMS: atom_id res chain seq x y z
N MET A 1 -8.67 -0.19 -22.08
CA MET A 1 -7.89 -1.41 -22.32
C MET A 1 -8.66 -2.28 -23.28
N GLY A 2 -8.61 -2.50 -24.42
CA GLY A 2 -9.47 -3.22 -25.39
C GLY A 2 -9.26 -4.74 -25.42
N SER A 3 -9.02 -5.39 -24.30
CA SER A 3 -8.78 -6.83 -24.22
C SER A 3 -9.61 -7.49 -23.13
N SER A 4 -10.16 -8.69 -23.42
CA SER A 4 -10.82 -9.57 -22.47
C SER A 4 -9.86 -10.69 -22.11
N THR A 5 -9.49 -10.79 -20.84
CA THR A 5 -8.49 -11.76 -20.33
C THR A 5 -9.10 -12.89 -19.51
N ILE A 6 -10.41 -12.85 -19.26
CA ILE A 6 -11.15 -13.95 -18.63
C ILE A 6 -11.61 -14.91 -19.74
N SER A 7 -10.66 -15.63 -20.30
CA SER A 7 -10.85 -16.55 -21.42
C SER A 7 -9.67 -17.51 -21.50
N GLU A 8 -9.88 -18.72 -22.01
CA GLU A 8 -8.80 -19.71 -22.16
C GLU A 8 -7.76 -19.28 -23.20
N TYR A 9 -8.18 -18.53 -24.22
CA TYR A 9 -7.33 -18.09 -25.33
C TYR A 9 -7.51 -16.59 -25.60
N PRO A 10 -6.98 -15.72 -24.72
CA PRO A 10 -7.09 -14.27 -24.94
C PRO A 10 -6.19 -13.80 -26.08
N VAL A 11 -6.69 -12.90 -26.89
CA VAL A 11 -5.87 -12.19 -27.91
C VAL A 11 -5.56 -10.80 -27.39
N VAL A 12 -4.28 -10.51 -27.21
CA VAL A 12 -3.81 -9.23 -26.66
C VAL A 12 -2.65 -8.69 -27.52
N ALA A 13 -2.46 -7.37 -27.51
CA ALA A 13 -1.31 -6.76 -28.17
C ALA A 13 0.00 -7.19 -27.51
N GLY A 14 1.02 -7.52 -28.29
CA GLY A 14 2.30 -8.05 -27.77
C GLY A 14 3.01 -7.14 -26.76
N GLY A 15 2.80 -5.82 -26.84
CA GLY A 15 3.33 -4.86 -25.86
C GLY A 15 2.65 -4.89 -24.47
N LEU A 16 1.53 -5.61 -24.34
CA LEU A 16 0.80 -5.75 -23.07
C LEU A 16 1.16 -7.03 -22.30
N VAL A 17 2.07 -7.83 -22.83
CA VAL A 17 2.46 -9.12 -22.22
C VAL A 17 3.97 -9.18 -22.00
N ALA A 18 4.35 -9.85 -20.93
CA ALA A 18 5.74 -10.19 -20.66
C ALA A 18 5.87 -11.72 -20.54
N LYS A 19 6.91 -12.25 -21.21
CA LYS A 19 7.22 -13.68 -21.08
C LYS A 19 7.84 -13.96 -19.71
N ILE A 20 7.24 -14.88 -18.97
CA ILE A 20 7.72 -15.33 -17.66
C ILE A 20 8.46 -16.67 -17.78
N ASN A 21 9.18 -17.04 -16.71
CA ASN A 21 9.76 -18.38 -16.61
C ASN A 21 8.63 -19.43 -16.61
N PRO A 22 8.64 -20.43 -17.51
CA PRO A 22 7.61 -21.46 -17.58
C PRO A 22 7.55 -22.34 -16.33
N GLN A 23 8.59 -22.35 -15.48
CA GLN A 23 8.60 -23.04 -14.19
C GLN A 23 7.99 -22.22 -13.05
N ALA A 24 7.66 -20.93 -13.28
CA ALA A 24 7.04 -20.10 -12.26
C ALA A 24 5.61 -20.60 -11.97
N ASN A 25 5.25 -20.65 -10.68
CA ASN A 25 3.89 -21.03 -10.28
C ASN A 25 2.90 -19.95 -10.73
N PRO A 26 1.94 -20.25 -11.63
CA PRO A 26 1.00 -19.27 -12.17
C PRO A 26 0.10 -18.65 -11.09
N GLU A 27 -0.23 -19.37 -10.03
CA GLU A 27 -1.03 -18.87 -8.90
C GLU A 27 -0.33 -17.71 -8.14
N HIS A 28 1.00 -17.70 -8.14
CA HIS A 28 1.78 -16.63 -7.53
C HIS A 28 2.04 -15.48 -8.51
N VAL A 29 2.42 -15.83 -9.75
CA VAL A 29 2.82 -14.82 -10.75
C VAL A 29 1.66 -13.95 -11.23
N CYS A 30 0.43 -14.47 -11.21
CA CYS A 30 -0.76 -13.70 -11.62
C CYS A 30 -0.95 -12.42 -10.77
N LEU A 31 -0.46 -12.40 -9.52
CA LEU A 31 -0.51 -11.24 -8.64
C LEU A 31 0.43 -10.11 -9.08
N LEU A 32 1.48 -10.43 -9.83
CA LEU A 32 2.48 -9.45 -10.28
C LEU A 32 1.93 -8.49 -11.36
N GLY A 33 0.93 -8.92 -12.13
CA GLY A 33 0.37 -8.11 -13.21
C GLY A 33 -0.43 -6.89 -12.77
N CYS A 34 -0.84 -6.82 -11.50
CA CYS A 34 -1.67 -5.71 -10.98
C CYS A 34 -1.29 -5.35 -9.53
N GLY A 35 -1.79 -6.08 -8.54
CA GLY A 35 -1.77 -5.66 -7.13
C GLY A 35 -0.36 -5.43 -6.57
N VAL A 36 0.56 -6.36 -6.79
CA VAL A 36 1.93 -6.27 -6.26
C VAL A 36 2.68 -5.12 -6.93
N THR A 37 2.64 -5.06 -8.25
CA THR A 37 3.33 -4.00 -9.02
C THR A 37 2.75 -2.62 -8.72
N THR A 38 1.44 -2.52 -8.51
CA THR A 38 0.78 -1.27 -8.13
C THR A 38 1.29 -0.77 -6.77
N GLY A 39 1.27 -1.62 -5.74
CA GLY A 39 1.70 -1.21 -4.40
C GLY A 39 3.19 -0.87 -4.32
N ILE A 40 4.05 -1.74 -4.85
CA ILE A 40 5.51 -1.50 -4.86
C ILE A 40 5.85 -0.29 -5.73
N GLY A 41 5.23 -0.16 -6.90
CA GLY A 41 5.44 0.95 -7.82
C GLY A 41 4.99 2.30 -7.25
N ALA A 42 3.90 2.33 -6.49
CA ALA A 42 3.46 3.54 -5.79
C ALA A 42 4.55 4.06 -4.84
N VAL A 43 5.21 3.16 -4.11
CA VAL A 43 6.29 3.53 -3.17
C VAL A 43 7.55 4.00 -3.90
N HIS A 44 8.06 3.19 -4.84
CA HIS A 44 9.37 3.45 -5.45
C HIS A 44 9.33 4.46 -6.60
N ASN A 45 8.28 4.44 -7.42
CA ASN A 45 8.22 5.21 -8.66
C ASN A 45 7.42 6.50 -8.50
N THR A 46 6.32 6.48 -7.73
CA THR A 46 5.43 7.64 -7.58
C THR A 46 5.83 8.47 -6.37
N ALA A 47 5.73 7.92 -5.17
CA ALA A 47 6.06 8.62 -3.92
C ALA A 47 7.56 8.77 -3.71
N LYS A 48 8.37 7.85 -4.25
CA LYS A 48 9.83 7.84 -4.10
C LYS A 48 10.27 7.88 -2.65
N VAL A 49 9.63 7.06 -1.83
CA VAL A 49 9.92 6.93 -0.40
C VAL A 49 11.42 6.71 -0.17
N GLN A 50 12.00 7.48 0.74
CA GLN A 50 13.41 7.45 1.08
C GLN A 50 13.68 6.67 2.37
N GLU A 51 14.93 6.32 2.59
CA GLU A 51 15.37 5.72 3.85
C GLU A 51 15.12 6.67 5.02
N GLY A 52 14.42 6.18 6.04
CA GLY A 52 14.06 6.94 7.24
C GLY A 52 12.67 7.59 7.19
N ASP A 53 12.01 7.69 6.02
CA ASP A 53 10.68 8.28 5.91
C ASP A 53 9.63 7.51 6.74
N SER A 54 8.59 8.22 7.13
CA SER A 54 7.40 7.67 7.78
C SER A 54 6.27 7.45 6.77
N VAL A 55 5.64 6.28 6.84
CA VAL A 55 4.62 5.84 5.88
C VAL A 55 3.37 5.39 6.60
N ALA A 56 2.20 5.87 6.18
CA ALA A 56 0.88 5.37 6.62
C ALA A 56 0.18 4.64 5.48
N VAL A 57 -0.33 3.44 5.74
CA VAL A 57 -1.02 2.61 4.75
C VAL A 57 -2.42 2.29 5.24
N PHE A 58 -3.42 2.82 4.57
CA PHE A 58 -4.84 2.62 4.86
C PHE A 58 -5.39 1.47 4.02
N GLY A 59 -5.76 0.39 4.70
CA GLY A 59 -6.26 -0.84 4.07
C GLY A 59 -5.16 -1.88 3.82
N LEU A 60 -5.33 -3.04 4.46
CA LEU A 60 -4.39 -4.15 4.43
C LEU A 60 -4.91 -5.29 3.53
N GLY A 61 -5.28 -4.93 2.30
CA GLY A 61 -5.51 -5.84 1.19
C GLY A 61 -4.22 -6.14 0.43
N GLY A 62 -4.33 -6.79 -0.73
CA GLY A 62 -3.17 -7.14 -1.57
C GLY A 62 -2.31 -5.94 -1.95
N ILE A 63 -2.94 -4.81 -2.31
CA ILE A 63 -2.22 -3.57 -2.66
C ILE A 63 -1.56 -2.96 -1.42
N GLY A 64 -2.28 -2.83 -0.30
CA GLY A 64 -1.72 -2.25 0.92
C GLY A 64 -0.55 -3.06 1.49
N LEU A 65 -0.63 -4.39 1.46
CA LEU A 65 0.50 -5.26 1.83
C LEU A 65 1.69 -5.09 0.89
N ALA A 66 1.45 -4.90 -0.41
CA ALA A 66 2.51 -4.61 -1.38
C ALA A 66 3.15 -3.23 -1.15
N VAL A 67 2.36 -2.21 -0.73
CA VAL A 67 2.88 -0.91 -0.29
C VAL A 67 3.78 -1.06 0.93
N ILE A 68 3.34 -1.82 1.96
CA ILE A 68 4.15 -2.10 3.15
C ILE A 68 5.48 -2.77 2.78
N GLN A 69 5.44 -3.75 1.89
CA GLN A 69 6.64 -4.43 1.41
C GLN A 69 7.56 -3.47 0.64
N GLY A 70 7.02 -2.61 -0.20
CA GLY A 70 7.76 -1.57 -0.91
C GLY A 70 8.42 -0.57 0.06
N ALA A 71 7.67 -0.09 1.06
CA ALA A 71 8.19 0.82 2.10
C ALA A 71 9.32 0.18 2.92
N ARG A 72 9.19 -1.11 3.26
CA ARG A 72 10.28 -1.87 3.88
C ARG A 72 11.52 -1.96 2.98
N GLN A 73 11.33 -2.21 1.68
CA GLN A 73 12.44 -2.25 0.72
C GLN A 73 13.11 -0.88 0.56
N ALA A 74 12.35 0.20 0.62
CA ALA A 74 12.86 1.57 0.64
C ALA A 74 13.53 1.95 1.98
N LYS A 75 13.49 1.05 2.98
CA LYS A 75 14.01 1.27 4.34
C LYS A 75 13.32 2.44 5.05
N ALA A 76 12.02 2.60 4.87
CA ALA A 76 11.23 3.55 5.63
C ALA A 76 11.46 3.33 7.15
N GLY A 77 11.61 4.41 7.88
CA GLY A 77 11.90 4.36 9.31
C GLY A 77 10.69 3.96 10.15
N ARG A 78 9.49 4.27 9.68
CA ARG A 78 8.24 3.90 10.33
C ARG A 78 7.17 3.55 9.31
N ILE A 79 6.49 2.41 9.49
CA ILE A 79 5.44 1.92 8.59
C ILE A 79 4.21 1.61 9.42
N ILE A 80 3.20 2.48 9.35
CA ILE A 80 1.96 2.40 10.11
C ILE A 80 0.88 1.76 9.25
N ALA A 81 0.46 0.56 9.61
CA ALA A 81 -0.57 -0.22 8.93
C ALA A 81 -1.94 0.03 9.59
N ILE A 82 -2.92 0.49 8.81
CA ILE A 82 -4.24 0.89 9.32
C ILE A 82 -5.32 0.01 8.67
N ASP A 83 -6.09 -0.72 9.47
CA ASP A 83 -7.24 -1.50 9.01
C ASP A 83 -8.25 -1.67 10.17
N THR A 84 -9.52 -1.82 9.85
CA THR A 84 -10.58 -2.10 10.83
C THR A 84 -10.68 -3.57 11.22
N ASN A 85 -9.93 -4.45 10.54
CA ASN A 85 -9.88 -5.88 10.82
C ASN A 85 -8.51 -6.26 11.42
N PRO A 86 -8.42 -6.50 12.74
CA PRO A 86 -7.16 -6.81 13.40
C PRO A 86 -6.54 -8.15 12.99
N SER A 87 -7.32 -9.07 12.38
CA SER A 87 -6.76 -10.34 11.90
C SER A 87 -5.70 -10.19 10.81
N LYS A 88 -5.64 -9.03 10.14
CA LYS A 88 -4.64 -8.71 9.11
C LYS A 88 -3.32 -8.18 9.66
N PHE A 89 -3.28 -7.77 10.92
CA PHE A 89 -2.12 -7.10 11.50
C PHE A 89 -0.88 -8.00 11.59
N GLU A 90 -1.08 -9.27 11.89
CA GLU A 90 0.04 -10.22 11.94
C GLU A 90 0.73 -10.33 10.57
N LEU A 91 -0.06 -10.45 9.51
CA LEU A 91 0.47 -10.50 8.15
C LEU A 91 1.15 -9.16 7.77
N ALA A 92 0.57 -8.02 8.15
CA ALA A 92 1.18 -6.71 7.90
C ALA A 92 2.56 -6.58 8.58
N ARG A 93 2.72 -7.08 9.81
CA ARG A 93 4.02 -7.11 10.50
C ARG A 93 5.04 -8.00 9.78
N GLN A 94 4.61 -9.16 9.30
CA GLN A 94 5.49 -10.05 8.51
C GLN A 94 5.99 -9.37 7.23
N PHE A 95 5.15 -8.53 6.60
CA PHE A 95 5.50 -7.75 5.42
C PHE A 95 6.37 -6.53 5.74
N GLY A 96 6.39 -6.06 6.99
CA GLY A 96 7.30 -5.02 7.45
C GLY A 96 6.66 -3.83 8.17
N ALA A 97 5.36 -3.90 8.52
CA ALA A 97 4.74 -2.86 9.32
C ALA A 97 5.38 -2.79 10.72
N THR A 98 5.71 -1.58 11.15
CA THR A 98 6.25 -1.30 12.50
C THR A 98 5.14 -1.14 13.52
N ASP A 99 4.04 -0.50 13.09
CA ASP A 99 2.87 -0.21 13.91
C ASP A 99 1.60 -0.70 13.21
N CYS A 100 0.61 -1.13 14.01
CA CYS A 100 -0.70 -1.50 13.49
C CYS A 100 -1.77 -0.77 14.29
N VAL A 101 -2.69 -0.12 13.59
CA VAL A 101 -3.70 0.75 14.15
C VAL A 101 -5.09 0.36 13.65
N ASN A 102 -6.00 0.08 14.58
CA ASN A 102 -7.41 -0.08 14.25
C ASN A 102 -8.13 1.24 14.59
N PRO A 103 -8.71 1.92 13.58
CA PRO A 103 -9.42 3.18 13.81
C PRO A 103 -10.58 3.09 14.83
N LYS A 104 -11.14 1.88 15.00
CA LYS A 104 -12.24 1.66 15.96
C LYS A 104 -11.82 1.66 17.43
N ASP A 105 -10.53 1.59 17.72
CA ASP A 105 -9.99 1.57 19.08
C ASP A 105 -9.79 2.99 19.63
N PHE A 106 -10.14 4.03 18.86
CA PHE A 106 -9.95 5.43 19.20
C PHE A 106 -11.25 6.22 19.05
N ASP A 107 -11.50 7.15 19.95
CA ASP A 107 -12.60 8.11 19.85
C ASP A 107 -12.25 9.27 18.91
N ALA A 108 -10.97 9.55 18.73
CA ALA A 108 -10.46 10.59 17.82
C ALA A 108 -10.45 10.14 16.35
N PRO A 109 -10.60 11.06 15.41
CA PRO A 109 -10.42 10.77 13.97
C PRO A 109 -9.04 10.18 13.69
N ILE A 110 -8.99 9.17 12.82
CA ILE A 110 -7.75 8.39 12.56
C ILE A 110 -6.58 9.28 12.11
N GLN A 111 -6.82 10.32 11.32
CA GLN A 111 -5.78 11.24 10.89
C GLN A 111 -5.13 11.97 12.07
N GLN A 112 -5.90 12.33 13.10
CA GLN A 112 -5.36 12.95 14.30
C GLN A 112 -4.50 11.96 15.10
N VAL A 113 -4.96 10.72 15.24
CA VAL A 113 -4.19 9.64 15.88
C VAL A 113 -2.83 9.47 15.20
N ILE A 114 -2.80 9.42 13.86
CA ILE A 114 -1.54 9.27 13.12
C ILE A 114 -0.63 10.50 13.30
N VAL A 115 -1.18 11.71 13.26
CA VAL A 115 -0.41 12.93 13.50
C VAL A 115 0.18 12.95 14.92
N GLU A 116 -0.58 12.55 15.94
CA GLU A 116 -0.09 12.46 17.32
C GLU A 116 1.01 11.40 17.48
N MET A 117 0.85 10.24 16.83
CA MET A 117 1.85 9.16 16.84
C MET A 117 3.18 9.57 16.20
N THR A 118 3.15 10.49 15.23
CA THR A 118 4.31 10.91 14.43
C THR A 118 4.82 12.31 14.81
N GLY A 119 4.04 13.08 15.57
CA GLY A 119 4.35 14.43 16.00
C GLY A 119 4.02 15.51 14.96
N TRP A 120 4.14 15.20 13.66
CA TRP A 120 3.95 16.19 12.57
C TRP A 120 3.11 15.65 11.41
N GLY A 121 2.69 14.44 11.44
CA GLY A 121 2.14 13.68 10.31
C GLY A 121 3.22 12.81 9.65
N VAL A 122 2.78 11.97 8.71
CA VAL A 122 3.68 11.09 7.96
C VAL A 122 4.23 11.78 6.70
N ASP A 123 5.41 11.34 6.24
CA ASP A 123 5.97 11.82 4.98
C ASP A 123 5.15 11.32 3.79
N HIS A 124 4.65 10.09 3.86
CA HIS A 124 3.84 9.51 2.80
C HIS A 124 2.63 8.76 3.36
N SER A 125 1.47 8.98 2.74
CA SER A 125 0.27 8.20 3.03
C SER A 125 -0.28 7.53 1.77
N PHE A 126 -0.75 6.28 1.92
CA PHE A 126 -1.29 5.49 0.82
C PHE A 126 -2.70 5.01 1.18
N GLU A 127 -3.68 5.41 0.38
CA GLU A 127 -5.05 4.95 0.50
C GLU A 127 -5.27 3.75 -0.44
N CYS A 128 -5.60 2.58 0.14
CA CYS A 128 -5.73 1.32 -0.58
C CYS A 128 -7.10 0.64 -0.37
N ILE A 129 -8.16 1.44 -0.09
CA ILE A 129 -9.52 0.96 0.18
C ILE A 129 -10.49 1.42 -0.91
N GLY A 130 -10.32 2.66 -1.41
CA GLY A 130 -11.24 3.30 -2.34
C GLY A 130 -12.43 3.97 -1.64
N ASN A 131 -12.23 4.56 -0.45
CA ASN A 131 -13.26 5.24 0.31
C ASN A 131 -12.94 6.73 0.45
N VAL A 132 -13.85 7.61 0.03
CA VAL A 132 -13.65 9.07 0.01
C VAL A 132 -13.33 9.67 1.38
N HIS A 133 -13.90 9.13 2.46
CA HIS A 133 -13.60 9.60 3.82
C HIS A 133 -12.19 9.16 4.26
N VAL A 134 -11.76 7.97 3.85
CA VAL A 134 -10.42 7.47 4.13
C VAL A 134 -9.39 8.20 3.26
N MET A 135 -9.70 8.52 1.99
CA MET A 135 -8.84 9.36 1.13
C MET A 135 -8.56 10.71 1.78
N ARG A 136 -9.60 11.34 2.33
CA ARG A 136 -9.44 12.59 3.07
C ARG A 136 -8.58 12.41 4.33
N ALA A 137 -8.83 11.37 5.11
CA ALA A 137 -8.04 11.08 6.31
C ALA A 137 -6.57 10.79 5.97
N ALA A 138 -6.30 10.08 4.87
CA ALA A 138 -4.96 9.83 4.38
C ALA A 138 -4.24 11.14 4.02
N LEU A 139 -4.91 12.04 3.31
CA LEU A 139 -4.35 13.36 3.00
C LEU A 139 -4.09 14.19 4.28
N GLU A 140 -5.05 14.21 5.21
CA GLU A 140 -4.97 15.02 6.43
C GLU A 140 -3.96 14.49 7.46
N CYS A 141 -3.54 13.21 7.39
CA CYS A 141 -2.51 12.66 8.24
C CYS A 141 -1.08 12.86 7.71
N ALA A 142 -0.93 13.32 6.46
CA ALA A 142 0.36 13.63 5.89
C ALA A 142 0.92 14.94 6.46
N HIS A 143 2.24 15.02 6.54
CA HIS A 143 2.96 16.18 7.05
C HIS A 143 2.59 17.46 6.27
N ARG A 144 2.21 18.52 6.99
CA ARG A 144 1.87 19.82 6.36
C ARG A 144 3.11 20.43 5.72
N GLY A 145 3.02 20.69 4.42
CA GLY A 145 4.07 21.31 3.61
C GLY A 145 4.82 20.32 2.71
N TRP A 146 5.25 19.17 3.21
CA TRP A 146 6.09 18.22 2.45
C TRP A 146 5.47 16.84 2.29
N GLY A 147 4.47 16.50 3.09
CA GLY A 147 3.84 15.19 3.04
C GLY A 147 3.11 14.96 1.70
N GLN A 148 3.11 13.70 1.26
CA GLN A 148 2.44 13.23 0.05
C GLN A 148 1.35 12.23 0.40
N SER A 149 0.25 12.24 -0.37
CA SER A 149 -0.84 11.28 -0.24
C SER A 149 -1.29 10.77 -1.62
#